data_c82b4738787b71f380c1fa96d13290c5
#
_entry.id   c82b4738787b71f380c1fa96d13290c5
#
_cell.length_a   1.000
_cell.length_b   1.000
_cell.length_c   1.000
_cell.angle_alpha   90.00
_cell.angle_beta   90.00
_cell.angle_gamma   90.00
#
_symmetry.space_group_name_H-M   'P 1'
#
loop_
_entity.id
_entity.type
_entity.pdbx_description
1 polymer ?
#
loop_
_entity_poly.entity_id
_entity_poly.type
_entity_poly.pdbx_seq_one_letter_code
_entity_poly.pdbx_strand_id
1 'polypeptide(L)'
;MSEPASNSVTLRFLAAPTDVGHSGSVDAGTVLEWVDKAAYAAAVGWAKSYCVTAYVGNIHFADPVNSGDMVEVTATIVYTGRSSMHIRTVVSSGDPKGGPATMRSQCMVIFVAVGEDGKPVPVKQFEPVTAEELEQRDHALARIGILSLIHI
;
A
#
# COMPACT_ATOMS: atom_id res chain seq x y z
N MET A 1 -0.96 28.18 -5.13
CA MET A 1 0.03 27.59 -4.20
C MET A 1 -0.18 26.09 -4.18
N SER A 2 0.80 25.33 -4.60
CA SER A 2 0.70 23.88 -4.61
C SER A 2 1.12 23.31 -3.26
N GLU A 3 0.32 22.41 -2.72
CA GLU A 3 0.71 21.69 -1.53
C GLU A 3 1.83 20.70 -1.87
N PRO A 4 2.74 20.39 -0.93
CA PRO A 4 3.73 19.36 -1.16
C PRO A 4 3.04 18.01 -1.47
N ALA A 5 3.64 17.23 -2.34
CA ALA A 5 3.09 15.91 -2.68
C ALA A 5 3.00 15.06 -1.41
N SER A 6 1.83 14.54 -1.16
CA SER A 6 1.63 13.65 -0.03
C SER A 6 2.24 12.28 -0.33
N ASN A 7 2.91 11.68 0.66
CA ASN A 7 3.42 10.33 0.56
C ASN A 7 2.38 9.27 0.96
N SER A 8 1.13 9.68 1.18
CA SER A 8 0.08 8.79 1.68
C SER A 8 -1.23 9.02 0.95
N VAL A 9 -1.95 7.92 0.72
CA VAL A 9 -3.30 7.92 0.13
C VAL A 9 -4.17 7.03 1.00
N THR A 10 -5.38 7.48 1.31
CA THR A 10 -6.37 6.66 2.02
C THR A 10 -7.61 6.53 1.15
N LEU A 11 -8.00 5.29 0.88
CA LEU A 11 -9.27 4.95 0.24
C LEU A 11 -10.24 4.54 1.34
N ARG A 12 -11.46 5.03 1.27
CA ARG A 12 -12.48 4.73 2.27
C ARG A 12 -13.78 4.35 1.57
N PHE A 13 -14.34 3.20 1.94
CA PHE A 13 -15.54 2.67 1.29
C PHE A 13 -16.22 1.62 2.16
N LEU A 14 -17.43 1.23 1.78
CA LEU A 14 -18.16 0.15 2.44
C LEU A 14 -17.86 -1.17 1.73
N ALA A 15 -17.55 -2.21 2.51
CA ALA A 15 -17.42 -3.55 1.97
C ALA A 15 -18.80 -4.02 1.48
N ALA A 16 -18.86 -4.41 0.22
CA ALA A 16 -20.11 -4.81 -0.42
C ALA A 16 -20.41 -6.31 -0.19
N PRO A 17 -21.70 -6.72 -0.23
CA PRO A 17 -22.03 -8.15 -0.16
C PRO A 17 -21.34 -8.97 -1.25
N THR A 18 -21.09 -8.38 -2.42
CA THR A 18 -20.39 -9.03 -3.53
C THR A 18 -18.91 -9.26 -3.26
N ASP A 19 -18.33 -8.63 -2.24
CA ASP A 19 -16.95 -8.83 -1.83
C ASP A 19 -16.77 -10.07 -0.95
N VAL A 20 -17.88 -10.61 -0.44
CA VAL A 20 -17.86 -11.76 0.48
C VAL A 20 -17.70 -13.06 -0.28
N GLY A 21 -16.78 -13.90 0.16
CA GLY A 21 -16.50 -15.18 -0.41
C GLY A 21 -17.13 -16.34 0.36
N HIS A 22 -16.62 -17.53 0.13
CA HIS A 22 -17.13 -18.77 0.72
C HIS A 22 -17.07 -18.81 2.25
N SER A 23 -16.13 -18.09 2.84
CA SER A 23 -15.94 -18.05 4.30
C SER A 23 -16.97 -17.21 5.04
N GLY A 24 -17.79 -16.42 4.31
CA GLY A 24 -18.71 -15.45 4.91
C GLY A 24 -18.08 -14.11 5.20
N SER A 25 -16.80 -13.94 4.90
CA SER A 25 -16.09 -12.66 5.01
C SER A 25 -15.44 -12.31 3.67
N VAL A 26 -14.85 -11.14 3.58
CA VAL A 26 -14.18 -10.70 2.34
C VAL A 26 -12.96 -11.58 2.08
N ASP A 27 -12.85 -12.09 0.85
CA ASP A 27 -11.74 -12.94 0.44
C ASP A 27 -10.41 -12.19 0.47
N ALA A 28 -9.32 -12.93 0.75
CA ALA A 28 -7.98 -12.39 0.71
C ALA A 28 -7.64 -11.76 -0.64
N GLY A 29 -8.07 -12.38 -1.74
CA GLY A 29 -7.85 -11.84 -3.09
C GLY A 29 -8.49 -10.47 -3.27
N THR A 30 -9.70 -10.28 -2.77
CA THR A 30 -10.39 -8.99 -2.84
C THR A 30 -9.67 -7.94 -2.00
N VAL A 31 -9.21 -8.31 -0.80
CA VAL A 31 -8.43 -7.41 0.06
C VAL A 31 -7.14 -6.98 -0.66
N LEU A 32 -6.47 -7.91 -1.34
CA LEU A 32 -5.26 -7.59 -2.10
C LEU A 32 -5.54 -6.68 -3.29
N GLU A 33 -6.70 -6.78 -3.92
CA GLU A 33 -7.12 -5.83 -4.97
C GLU A 33 -7.25 -4.41 -4.40
N TRP A 34 -7.85 -4.27 -3.21
CA TRP A 34 -7.97 -2.98 -2.54
C TRP A 34 -6.60 -2.39 -2.21
N VAL A 35 -5.71 -3.25 -1.71
CA VAL A 35 -4.33 -2.87 -1.37
C VAL A 35 -3.60 -2.37 -2.62
N ASP A 36 -3.70 -3.11 -3.73
CA ASP A 36 -3.05 -2.72 -4.98
C ASP A 36 -3.57 -1.39 -5.51
N LYS A 37 -4.88 -1.17 -5.43
CA LYS A 37 -5.49 0.11 -5.85
C LYS A 37 -4.96 1.30 -5.04
N ALA A 38 -4.91 1.16 -3.72
CA ALA A 38 -4.42 2.23 -2.84
C ALA A 38 -2.93 2.49 -3.08
N ALA A 39 -2.14 1.42 -3.19
CA ALA A 39 -0.71 1.53 -3.44
C ALA A 39 -0.44 2.12 -4.82
N TYR A 40 -1.19 1.72 -5.85
CA TYR A 40 -1.09 2.30 -7.19
C TYR A 40 -1.38 3.80 -7.16
N ALA A 41 -2.45 4.22 -6.49
CA ALA A 41 -2.80 5.63 -6.36
C ALA A 41 -1.67 6.43 -5.69
N ALA A 42 -1.07 5.88 -4.64
CA ALA A 42 0.07 6.51 -3.98
C ALA A 42 1.28 6.61 -4.92
N ALA A 43 1.58 5.52 -5.64
CA ALA A 43 2.71 5.45 -6.54
C ALA A 43 2.61 6.44 -7.69
N VAL A 44 1.49 6.44 -8.43
CA VAL A 44 1.34 7.32 -9.59
C VAL A 44 1.23 8.80 -9.16
N GLY A 45 0.62 9.05 -8.01
CA GLY A 45 0.55 10.40 -7.46
C GLY A 45 1.93 10.95 -7.11
N TRP A 46 2.80 10.10 -6.61
CA TRP A 46 4.18 10.47 -6.25
C TRP A 46 5.07 10.60 -7.49
N ALA A 47 5.07 9.58 -8.34
CA ALA A 47 5.96 9.48 -9.49
C ALA A 47 5.56 10.39 -10.65
N LYS A 48 4.27 10.78 -10.73
CA LYS A 48 3.72 11.52 -11.88
C LYS A 48 3.96 10.77 -13.19
N SER A 49 3.91 9.45 -13.14
CA SER A 49 4.21 8.55 -14.25
C SER A 49 3.44 7.26 -14.05
N TYR A 50 3.30 6.48 -15.12
CA TYR A 50 2.73 5.14 -15.00
C TYR A 50 3.64 4.27 -14.15
N CYS A 51 3.04 3.39 -13.35
CA CYS A 51 3.78 2.52 -12.45
C CYS A 51 3.30 1.09 -12.60
N VAL A 52 4.20 0.14 -12.40
CA VAL A 52 3.88 -1.29 -12.43
C VAL A 52 4.22 -1.91 -11.08
N THR A 53 3.43 -2.90 -10.67
CA THR A 53 3.68 -3.65 -9.45
C THR A 53 4.87 -4.58 -9.68
N ALA A 54 5.90 -4.43 -8.88
CA ALA A 54 7.10 -5.27 -8.96
C ALA A 54 7.13 -6.35 -7.90
N TYR A 55 6.49 -6.11 -6.75
CA TYR A 55 6.55 -7.03 -5.61
C TYR A 55 5.39 -6.76 -4.67
N VAL A 56 4.79 -7.83 -4.15
CA VAL A 56 3.82 -7.78 -3.06
C VAL A 56 4.27 -8.80 -2.03
N GLY A 57 4.44 -8.37 -0.80
CA GLY A 57 4.93 -9.30 0.21
C GLY A 57 4.72 -8.80 1.62
N ASN A 58 5.27 -9.57 2.56
CA ASN A 58 5.13 -9.31 3.98
C ASN A 58 3.65 -9.17 4.37
N ILE A 59 2.82 -10.03 3.79
CA ILE A 59 1.37 -9.99 3.95
C ILE A 59 0.99 -10.60 5.29
N HIS A 60 0.20 -9.87 6.06
CA HIS A 60 -0.31 -10.35 7.34
C HIS A 60 -1.81 -10.08 7.40
N PHE A 61 -2.60 -11.14 7.52
CA PHE A 61 -4.04 -11.06 7.70
C PHE A 61 -4.35 -11.37 9.17
N ALA A 62 -4.70 -10.35 9.94
CA ALA A 62 -4.98 -10.50 11.37
C ALA A 62 -6.43 -10.94 11.60
N ASP A 63 -7.38 -10.18 11.07
CA ASP A 63 -8.81 -10.42 11.26
C ASP A 63 -9.56 -10.23 9.94
N PRO A 64 -10.71 -10.88 9.76
CA PRO A 64 -11.49 -10.72 8.53
C PRO A 64 -12.23 -9.37 8.46
N VAL A 65 -12.43 -8.91 7.24
CA VAL A 65 -13.34 -7.79 6.94
C VAL A 65 -14.70 -8.38 6.60
N ASN A 66 -15.74 -7.81 7.14
CA ASN A 66 -17.11 -8.29 6.95
C ASN A 66 -17.91 -7.37 6.02
N SER A 67 -18.92 -7.96 5.36
CA SER A 67 -19.85 -7.17 4.54
C SER A 67 -20.50 -6.07 5.41
N GLY A 68 -20.57 -4.88 4.85
CA GLY A 68 -21.14 -3.74 5.55
C GLY A 68 -20.15 -2.95 6.41
N ASP A 69 -18.95 -3.46 6.59
CA ASP A 69 -17.91 -2.71 7.32
C ASP A 69 -17.47 -1.47 6.55
N MET A 70 -17.19 -0.41 7.27
CA MET A 70 -16.46 0.74 6.71
C MET A 70 -14.99 0.34 6.63
N VAL A 71 -14.44 0.36 5.43
CA VAL A 71 -13.05 -0.02 5.16
C VAL A 71 -12.22 1.20 4.86
N GLU A 72 -11.02 1.25 5.44
CA GLU A 72 -10.01 2.23 5.08
C GLU A 72 -8.75 1.49 4.66
N VAL A 73 -8.23 1.84 3.48
CA VAL A 73 -6.97 1.30 2.99
C VAL A 73 -6.01 2.47 2.85
N THR A 74 -4.97 2.47 3.67
CA THR A 74 -3.96 3.53 3.66
C THR A 74 -2.68 3.00 3.08
N ALA A 75 -2.19 3.69 2.04
CA ALA A 75 -0.94 3.37 1.37
C ALA A 75 0.04 4.52 1.61
N THR A 76 1.20 4.20 2.17
CA THR A 76 2.21 5.20 2.54
C THR A 76 3.55 4.83 1.92
N ILE A 77 4.13 5.76 1.17
CA ILE A 77 5.49 5.59 0.64
C ILE A 77 6.45 5.72 1.82
N VAL A 78 7.25 4.68 2.05
CA VAL A 78 8.18 4.61 3.18
C VAL A 78 9.64 4.62 2.74
N TYR A 79 9.90 4.35 1.46
CA TYR A 79 11.24 4.36 0.89
C TYR A 79 11.15 4.48 -0.62
N THR A 80 12.13 5.14 -1.23
CA THR A 80 12.26 5.20 -2.68
C THR A 80 13.67 4.75 -3.09
N GLY A 81 13.73 3.91 -4.13
CA GLY A 81 14.96 3.67 -4.88
C GLY A 81 15.03 4.67 -6.02
N ARG A 82 15.87 4.43 -7.01
CA ARG A 82 15.98 5.34 -8.16
C ARG A 82 14.65 5.46 -8.92
N SER A 83 14.01 4.33 -9.21
CA SER A 83 12.75 4.27 -9.96
C SER A 83 11.66 3.51 -9.20
N SER A 84 11.92 3.09 -7.99
CA SER A 84 11.01 2.27 -7.19
C SER A 84 10.45 3.02 -5.99
N MET A 85 9.26 2.61 -5.58
CA MET A 85 8.59 3.13 -4.38
C MET A 85 8.15 1.95 -3.54
N HIS A 86 8.59 1.92 -2.29
CA HIS A 86 8.19 0.92 -1.31
C HIS A 86 7.03 1.50 -0.51
N ILE A 87 5.89 0.82 -0.56
CA ILE A 87 4.63 1.34 -0.05
C ILE A 87 4.09 0.38 0.99
N ARG A 88 3.97 0.89 2.23
CA ARG A 88 3.32 0.16 3.30
C ARG A 88 1.81 0.36 3.16
N THR A 89 1.06 -0.73 3.16
CA THR A 89 -0.40 -0.68 3.09
C THR A 89 -1.01 -1.27 4.34
N VAL A 90 -2.05 -0.61 4.84
CA VAL A 90 -2.80 -1.06 6.01
C VAL A 90 -4.27 -1.03 5.66
N VAL A 91 -4.95 -2.14 5.91
CA VAL A 91 -6.40 -2.24 5.77
C VAL A 91 -7.01 -2.26 7.17
N SER A 92 -7.88 -1.31 7.44
CA SER A 92 -8.62 -1.24 8.70
C SER A 92 -10.11 -1.24 8.41
N SER A 93 -10.91 -1.76 9.31
CA SER A 93 -12.36 -1.73 9.15
C SER A 93 -13.06 -1.62 10.49
N GLY A 94 -14.31 -1.19 10.43
CA GLY A 94 -15.14 -1.02 11.61
C GLY A 94 -16.58 -0.73 11.27
N ASP A 95 -17.36 -0.41 12.29
CA ASP A 95 -18.77 -0.09 12.14
C ASP A 95 -18.94 1.24 11.40
N PRO A 96 -19.70 1.29 10.28
CA PRO A 96 -19.93 2.55 9.57
C PRO A 96 -20.66 3.60 10.38
N LYS A 97 -21.35 3.21 11.45
CA LYS A 97 -22.05 4.16 12.33
C LYS A 97 -21.09 4.91 13.26
N GLY A 98 -19.84 4.47 13.36
CA GLY A 98 -18.82 5.11 14.18
C GLY A 98 -18.13 4.12 15.10
N GLY A 99 -17.11 4.59 15.79
CA GLY A 99 -16.28 3.78 16.64
C GLY A 99 -14.89 3.57 16.04
N PRO A 100 -14.02 2.88 16.78
CA PRO A 100 -12.64 2.68 16.29
C PRO A 100 -12.59 1.67 15.16
N ALA A 101 -11.75 1.97 14.17
CA ALA A 101 -11.40 1.00 13.13
C ALA A 101 -10.28 0.10 13.65
N THR A 102 -10.35 -1.18 13.33
CA THR A 102 -9.35 -2.17 13.72
C THR A 102 -8.54 -2.58 12.50
N MET A 103 -7.22 -2.67 12.66
CA MET A 103 -6.36 -3.16 11.59
C MET A 103 -6.70 -4.61 11.29
N ARG A 104 -6.95 -4.90 10.01
CA ARG A 104 -7.32 -6.25 9.55
C ARG A 104 -6.19 -6.92 8.80
N SER A 105 -5.42 -6.15 8.04
CA SER A 105 -4.26 -6.69 7.33
C SER A 105 -3.26 -5.59 7.01
N GLN A 106 -2.05 -6.02 6.69
CA GLN A 106 -1.00 -5.12 6.22
C GLN A 106 -0.11 -5.86 5.23
N CYS A 107 0.49 -5.13 4.32
CA CYS A 107 1.51 -5.67 3.44
C CYS A 107 2.39 -4.57 2.88
N MET A 108 3.48 -4.99 2.24
CA MET A 108 4.40 -4.11 1.53
C MET A 108 4.23 -4.33 0.04
N VAL A 109 4.09 -3.24 -0.72
CA VAL A 109 4.00 -3.29 -2.18
C VAL A 109 5.12 -2.43 -2.74
N ILE A 110 5.82 -2.95 -3.73
CA ILE A 110 6.86 -2.18 -4.44
C ILE A 110 6.36 -1.91 -5.84
N PHE A 111 6.30 -0.64 -6.20
CA PHE A 111 5.98 -0.18 -7.56
C PHE A 111 7.23 0.40 -8.21
N VAL A 112 7.31 0.24 -9.53
CA VAL A 112 8.38 0.85 -10.34
C VAL A 112 7.72 1.80 -11.32
N ALA A 113 8.22 3.04 -11.37
CA ALA A 113 7.77 4.01 -12.36
C ALA A 113 8.37 3.68 -13.71
N VAL A 114 7.54 3.71 -14.76
CA VAL A 114 7.96 3.38 -16.11
C VAL A 114 7.55 4.50 -17.08
N GLY A 115 8.38 4.69 -18.10
CA GLY A 115 8.09 5.61 -19.18
C GLY A 115 7.23 4.98 -20.26
N GLU A 116 6.95 5.73 -21.32
CA GLU A 116 6.13 5.27 -22.44
C GLU A 116 6.72 4.05 -23.14
N ASP A 117 8.04 3.89 -23.09
CA ASP A 117 8.76 2.74 -23.66
C ASP A 117 8.76 1.52 -22.74
N GLY A 118 8.12 1.63 -21.55
CA GLY A 118 8.06 0.56 -20.56
C GLY A 118 9.34 0.40 -19.74
N LYS A 119 10.33 1.28 -19.91
CA LYS A 119 11.56 1.24 -19.14
C LYS A 119 11.45 2.05 -17.86
N PRO A 120 12.16 1.64 -16.79
CA PRO A 120 12.14 2.39 -15.53
C PRO A 120 12.59 3.85 -15.69
N VAL A 121 11.92 4.76 -15.00
CA VAL A 121 12.26 6.18 -14.97
C VAL A 121 12.49 6.61 -13.53
N PRO A 122 13.36 7.60 -13.26
CA PRO A 122 13.62 8.06 -11.91
C PRO A 122 12.40 8.67 -11.25
N VAL A 123 12.27 8.48 -9.94
CA VAL A 123 11.22 9.10 -9.13
C VAL A 123 11.81 10.13 -8.19
N LYS A 124 10.97 11.06 -7.76
CA LYS A 124 11.29 11.98 -6.68
C LYS A 124 11.66 11.18 -5.44
N GLN A 125 12.73 11.56 -4.75
CA GLN A 125 13.17 10.84 -3.55
C GLN A 125 12.34 11.23 -2.33
N PHE A 126 11.93 10.23 -1.57
CA PHE A 126 11.23 10.44 -0.30
C PHE A 126 12.26 10.65 0.80
N GLU A 127 12.10 11.75 1.55
CA GLU A 127 12.99 12.11 2.65
C GLU A 127 12.25 11.89 3.97
N PRO A 128 12.56 10.80 4.71
CA PRO A 128 11.95 10.58 6.02
C PRO A 128 12.44 11.62 7.02
N VAL A 129 11.52 12.19 7.78
CA VAL A 129 11.79 13.28 8.72
C VAL A 129 11.43 12.87 10.16
N THR A 130 10.28 12.20 10.34
CA THR A 130 9.82 11.81 11.66
C THR A 130 10.50 10.51 12.10
N ALA A 131 10.50 10.27 13.43
CA ALA A 131 11.02 8.99 13.96
C ALA A 131 10.27 7.79 13.39
N GLU A 132 8.96 7.90 13.22
CA GLU A 132 8.14 6.85 12.62
C GLU A 132 8.53 6.60 11.16
N GLU A 133 8.71 7.66 10.38
CA GLU A 133 9.13 7.55 8.98
C GLU A 133 10.51 6.90 8.86
N LEU A 134 11.44 7.25 9.73
CA LEU A 134 12.79 6.66 9.76
C LEU A 134 12.72 5.17 10.10
N GLU A 135 11.87 4.77 11.05
CA GLU A 135 11.67 3.38 11.41
C GLU A 135 11.07 2.59 10.25
N GLN A 136 10.06 3.13 9.59
CA GLN A 136 9.44 2.49 8.44
C GLN A 136 10.43 2.32 7.29
N ARG A 137 11.28 3.32 7.03
CA ARG A 137 12.33 3.21 6.04
C ARG A 137 13.32 2.10 6.38
N ASP A 138 13.72 1.99 7.65
CA ASP A 138 14.67 0.97 8.08
C ASP A 138 14.09 -0.43 7.90
N HIS A 139 12.80 -0.62 8.17
CA HIS A 139 12.11 -1.89 7.89
C HIS A 139 12.12 -2.22 6.40
N ALA A 140 11.87 -1.22 5.54
CA ALA A 140 11.89 -1.41 4.09
C ALA A 140 13.29 -1.79 3.60
N LEU A 141 14.33 -1.14 4.12
CA LEU A 141 15.73 -1.44 3.76
C LEU A 141 16.12 -2.86 4.18
N ALA A 142 15.68 -3.30 5.35
CA ALA A 142 15.91 -4.67 5.80
C ALA A 142 15.26 -5.68 4.84
N ARG A 143 14.06 -5.37 4.34
CA ARG A 143 13.37 -6.22 3.35
C ARG A 143 14.13 -6.29 2.03
N ILE A 144 14.70 -5.17 1.56
CA ILE A 144 15.52 -5.12 0.35
C ILE A 144 16.73 -6.05 0.51
N GLY A 145 17.39 -6.03 1.67
CA GLY A 145 18.52 -6.91 1.96
C GLY A 145 18.13 -8.39 1.82
N ILE A 146 16.97 -8.76 2.37
CA ILE A 146 16.45 -10.13 2.24
C ILE A 146 16.19 -10.49 0.78
N LEU A 147 15.54 -9.60 0.03
CA LEU A 147 15.25 -9.83 -1.38
C LEU A 147 16.52 -10.01 -2.21
N SER A 148 17.56 -9.24 -1.92
CA SER A 148 18.85 -9.37 -2.59
C SER A 148 19.49 -10.73 -2.32
N LEU A 149 19.39 -11.23 -1.08
CA LEU A 149 19.95 -12.53 -0.70
C LEU A 149 19.28 -13.70 -1.42
N ILE A 150 18.00 -13.58 -1.74
CA ILE A 150 17.26 -14.64 -2.44
C ILE A 150 17.13 -14.40 -3.95
N HIS A 151 17.87 -13.45 -4.48
CA HIS A 151 17.93 -13.13 -5.91
C HIS A 151 16.59 -12.71 -6.54
N ILE A 152 15.79 -11.98 -5.79
CA ILE A 152 14.54 -11.41 -6.30
C ILE A 152 14.74 -9.94 -6.64
#